data_5e1d0841368a56f13584a28e287bc952
#
_entry.id   5e1d0841368a56f13584a28e287bc952
#
_cell.length_a   1.000
_cell.length_b   1.000
_cell.length_c   1.000
_cell.angle_alpha   90.00
_cell.angle_beta   90.00
_cell.angle_gamma   90.00
#
_symmetry.space_group_name_H-M   'P 1'
#
loop_
_entity.id
_entity.type
_entity.pdbx_description
1 polymer ?
#
loop_
_entity_poly.entity_id
_entity_poly.type
_entity_poly.pdbx_seq_one_letter_code
_entity_poly.pdbx_strand_id
1 'polypeptide(L)'
;VPYLVEYLASSNTDYKVNAHIALMSRISREAVHPLNEALGSDNADVRRMVAIQLGTIGDERSMAALAELSTGDANADVQTAAADALGKLTAKHTDAAGMGASELYLRLAQLYYAGSSRVMAYADRPLVLWYWQDGLKSQPVPRHLYVLKLAEEAAYDALRVAPDNTGARALLARIIASEKRVSDALAASMGGDELFDSYANGLASAAGVVASMGWPTLSQALGDSLDAGDQGAAAFLLDVMPHVYGGADFSTDHPVVRATMDANAGVRLAAAEALLRFNASSRLTSFPDPDSFMSLVARSAGEIVPRNVLVIDGNDERRNKMLGELDEAKYIGFDARTGSDGLVRAMRY
;
A
#
# COMPACT_ATOMS: atom_id res chain seq x y z
N VAL A 1 7.66 5.97 23.30
CA VAL A 1 8.29 4.65 22.96
C VAL A 1 9.82 4.74 22.99
N PRO A 2 10.51 5.76 22.41
CA PRO A 2 11.98 5.77 22.32
C PRO A 2 12.70 5.45 23.63
N TYR A 3 12.46 6.20 24.70
CA TYR A 3 13.07 5.95 26.02
C TYR A 3 12.77 4.54 26.60
N LEU A 4 11.57 3.98 26.31
CA LEU A 4 11.23 2.65 26.79
C LEU A 4 12.06 1.58 26.08
N VAL A 5 12.37 1.76 24.80
CA VAL A 5 13.24 0.85 24.03
C VAL A 5 14.66 0.86 24.61
N GLU A 6 15.21 2.03 24.91
CA GLU A 6 16.54 2.13 25.56
C GLU A 6 16.57 1.44 26.93
N TYR A 7 15.50 1.59 27.72
CA TYR A 7 15.43 0.96 29.05
C TYR A 7 15.24 -0.56 28.99
N LEU A 8 14.77 -1.14 27.89
CA LEU A 8 14.69 -2.61 27.73
C LEU A 8 16.08 -3.28 27.83
N ALA A 9 17.14 -2.61 27.40
CA ALA A 9 18.52 -3.10 27.48
C ALA A 9 19.30 -2.54 28.68
N SER A 10 18.67 -1.80 29.59
CA SER A 10 19.32 -1.24 30.77
C SER A 10 19.95 -2.32 31.66
N SER A 11 21.09 -2.03 32.26
CA SER A 11 21.68 -2.86 33.31
C SER A 11 20.85 -2.83 34.62
N ASN A 12 20.00 -1.80 34.80
CA ASN A 12 19.12 -1.68 35.95
C ASN A 12 17.84 -2.50 35.71
N THR A 13 17.64 -3.53 36.57
CA THR A 13 16.48 -4.46 36.47
C THR A 13 15.15 -3.73 36.63
N ASP A 14 15.06 -2.71 37.47
CA ASP A 14 13.81 -1.98 37.70
C ASP A 14 13.41 -1.19 36.45
N TYR A 15 14.37 -0.60 35.76
CA TYR A 15 14.10 0.09 34.49
C TYR A 15 13.65 -0.86 33.40
N LYS A 16 14.27 -2.04 33.28
CA LYS A 16 13.81 -3.08 32.34
C LYS A 16 12.37 -3.53 32.62
N VAL A 17 12.06 -3.85 33.86
CA VAL A 17 10.75 -4.32 34.26
C VAL A 17 9.69 -3.23 34.04
N ASN A 18 9.97 -2.01 34.43
CA ASN A 18 9.05 -0.90 34.24
C ASN A 18 8.82 -0.58 32.75
N ALA A 19 9.85 -0.63 31.92
CA ALA A 19 9.73 -0.47 30.47
C ALA A 19 8.86 -1.57 29.85
N HIS A 20 9.11 -2.83 30.24
CA HIS A 20 8.30 -3.97 29.81
C HIS A 20 6.83 -3.78 30.19
N ILE A 21 6.54 -3.47 31.45
CA ILE A 21 5.16 -3.25 31.94
C ILE A 21 4.50 -2.10 31.18
N ALA A 22 5.20 -0.99 30.95
CA ALA A 22 4.66 0.16 30.25
C ALA A 22 4.30 -0.18 28.80
N LEU A 23 5.17 -0.91 28.09
CA LEU A 23 4.93 -1.36 26.72
C LEU A 23 3.75 -2.32 26.63
N MET A 24 3.59 -3.22 27.61
CA MET A 24 2.52 -4.21 27.60
C MET A 24 1.16 -3.66 28.05
N SER A 25 1.13 -2.84 29.09
CA SER A 25 -0.13 -2.47 29.72
C SER A 25 -0.75 -1.18 29.18
N ARG A 26 0.06 -0.27 28.61
CA ARG A 26 -0.41 1.05 28.24
C ARG A 26 -0.42 1.35 26.75
N ILE A 27 0.52 0.81 25.99
CA ILE A 27 0.71 1.15 24.59
C ILE A 27 0.76 -0.08 23.67
N SER A 28 0.92 -1.28 24.22
CA SER A 28 0.78 -2.59 23.55
C SER A 28 0.83 -2.55 21.98
N ARG A 29 -0.31 -2.61 21.32
CA ARG A 29 -0.40 -2.66 19.86
C ARG A 29 0.05 -1.36 19.15
N GLU A 30 0.04 -0.21 19.85
CA GLU A 30 0.55 1.06 19.30
C GLU A 30 2.08 1.11 19.28
N ALA A 31 2.73 0.32 20.14
CA ALA A 31 4.18 0.20 20.15
C ALA A 31 4.73 -0.71 19.04
N VAL A 32 3.89 -1.45 18.33
CA VAL A 32 4.33 -2.47 17.36
C VAL A 32 5.21 -1.88 16.27
N HIS A 33 4.76 -0.82 15.59
CA HIS A 33 5.55 -0.20 14.53
C HIS A 33 6.90 0.32 15.06
N PRO A 34 6.94 1.20 16.09
CA PRO A 34 8.25 1.63 16.60
C PRO A 34 9.11 0.51 17.19
N LEU A 35 8.53 -0.60 17.65
CA LEU A 35 9.31 -1.75 18.08
C LEU A 35 9.88 -2.55 16.90
N ASN A 36 9.15 -2.67 15.80
CA ASN A 36 9.68 -3.27 14.57
C ASN A 36 10.93 -2.50 14.11
N GLU A 37 10.88 -1.17 14.09
CA GLU A 37 12.02 -0.33 13.73
C GLU A 37 13.21 -0.49 14.71
N ALA A 38 12.92 -0.69 15.99
CA ALA A 38 13.94 -0.90 17.01
C ALA A 38 14.68 -2.25 16.87
N LEU A 39 14.18 -3.18 16.06
CA LEU A 39 14.94 -4.37 15.65
C LEU A 39 16.15 -4.03 14.78
N GLY A 40 16.24 -2.83 14.23
CA GLY A 40 17.45 -2.28 13.57
C GLY A 40 18.54 -1.76 14.51
N SER A 41 18.38 -1.89 15.84
CA SER A 41 19.38 -1.40 16.80
C SER A 41 20.73 -2.11 16.66
N ASP A 42 21.83 -1.36 16.80
CA ASP A 42 23.18 -1.94 16.83
C ASP A 42 23.41 -2.81 18.08
N ASN A 43 22.65 -2.58 19.15
CA ASN A 43 22.74 -3.33 20.39
C ASN A 43 21.92 -4.63 20.33
N ALA A 44 22.59 -5.80 20.34
CA ALA A 44 21.97 -7.11 20.29
C ALA A 44 21.01 -7.37 21.49
N ASP A 45 21.28 -6.83 22.68
CA ASP A 45 20.38 -6.97 23.82
C ASP A 45 19.07 -6.21 23.60
N VAL A 46 19.10 -5.03 22.95
CA VAL A 46 17.90 -4.30 22.55
C VAL A 46 17.11 -5.13 21.55
N ARG A 47 17.72 -5.61 20.47
CA ARG A 47 17.04 -6.43 19.44
C ARG A 47 16.40 -7.66 20.07
N ARG A 48 17.14 -8.39 20.92
CA ARG A 48 16.63 -9.58 21.61
C ARG A 48 15.43 -9.26 22.50
N MET A 49 15.50 -8.22 23.31
CA MET A 49 14.40 -7.86 24.21
C MET A 49 13.18 -7.36 23.43
N VAL A 50 13.39 -6.60 22.36
CA VAL A 50 12.31 -6.14 21.45
C VAL A 50 11.63 -7.32 20.78
N ALA A 51 12.38 -8.32 20.29
CA ALA A 51 11.80 -9.53 19.69
C ALA A 51 10.91 -10.29 20.69
N ILE A 52 11.35 -10.46 21.94
CA ILE A 52 10.56 -11.06 23.01
C ILE A 52 9.27 -10.25 23.26
N GLN A 53 9.39 -8.91 23.27
CA GLN A 53 8.27 -8.02 23.50
C GLN A 53 7.23 -8.14 22.39
N LEU A 54 7.64 -8.12 21.12
CA LEU A 54 6.77 -8.29 19.96
C LEU A 54 6.05 -9.64 19.98
N GLY A 55 6.76 -10.73 20.33
CA GLY A 55 6.17 -12.05 20.50
C GLY A 55 5.12 -12.10 21.63
N THR A 56 5.28 -11.28 22.67
CA THR A 56 4.30 -11.18 23.77
C THR A 56 3.07 -10.35 23.37
N ILE A 57 3.26 -9.26 22.62
CA ILE A 57 2.16 -8.46 22.06
C ILE A 57 1.32 -9.31 21.09
N GLY A 58 1.97 -10.13 20.28
CA GLY A 58 1.30 -11.09 19.40
C GLY A 58 0.54 -10.44 18.24
N ASP A 59 1.07 -9.34 17.69
CA ASP A 59 0.48 -8.63 16.56
C ASP A 59 1.11 -9.07 15.24
N GLU A 60 0.29 -9.39 14.24
CA GLU A 60 0.77 -9.89 12.94
C GLU A 60 1.68 -8.94 12.18
N ARG A 61 1.63 -7.64 12.45
CA ARG A 61 2.52 -6.64 11.84
C ARG A 61 4.00 -6.87 12.11
N SER A 62 4.33 -7.66 13.14
CA SER A 62 5.72 -7.98 13.50
C SER A 62 6.25 -9.26 12.85
N MET A 63 5.40 -10.05 12.19
CA MET A 63 5.81 -11.36 11.67
C MET A 63 6.95 -11.27 10.67
N ALA A 64 6.89 -10.31 9.74
CA ALA A 64 7.90 -10.14 8.69
C ALA A 64 9.28 -9.80 9.28
N ALA A 65 9.34 -8.78 10.14
CA ALA A 65 10.58 -8.36 10.79
C ALA A 65 11.17 -9.45 11.70
N LEU A 66 10.33 -10.19 12.42
CA LEU A 66 10.78 -11.33 13.24
C LEU A 66 11.29 -12.49 12.38
N ALA A 67 10.65 -12.77 11.24
CA ALA A 67 11.11 -13.80 10.30
C ALA A 67 12.49 -13.45 9.72
N GLU A 68 12.70 -12.22 9.32
CA GLU A 68 13.99 -11.73 8.85
C GLU A 68 15.06 -11.85 9.95
N LEU A 69 14.76 -11.39 11.15
CA LEU A 69 15.70 -11.41 12.26
C LEU A 69 16.06 -12.84 12.69
N SER A 70 15.11 -13.77 12.63
CA SER A 70 15.31 -15.17 13.05
C SER A 70 16.33 -15.92 12.21
N THR A 71 16.59 -15.46 10.99
CA THR A 71 17.54 -16.10 10.06
C THR A 71 18.75 -15.22 9.72
N GLY A 72 18.62 -13.90 9.84
CA GLY A 72 19.60 -12.94 9.36
C GLY A 72 20.44 -12.24 10.44
N ASP A 73 20.05 -12.30 11.73
CA ASP A 73 20.80 -11.61 12.77
C ASP A 73 22.17 -12.27 13.02
N ALA A 74 23.19 -11.44 13.28
CA ALA A 74 24.52 -11.94 13.57
C ALA A 74 24.65 -12.60 14.96
N ASN A 75 23.70 -12.37 15.88
CA ASN A 75 23.68 -12.88 17.24
C ASN A 75 22.68 -14.03 17.38
N ALA A 76 23.15 -15.21 17.79
CA ALA A 76 22.35 -16.42 17.91
C ALA A 76 21.21 -16.30 18.96
N ASP A 77 21.41 -15.55 20.05
CA ASP A 77 20.36 -15.34 21.06
C ASP A 77 19.25 -14.45 20.53
N VAL A 78 19.56 -13.50 19.64
CA VAL A 78 18.59 -12.69 18.92
C VAL A 78 17.80 -13.55 17.94
N GLN A 79 18.49 -14.39 17.15
CA GLN A 79 17.82 -15.33 16.23
C GLN A 79 16.85 -16.24 16.97
N THR A 80 17.28 -16.81 18.11
CA THR A 80 16.44 -17.69 18.92
C THR A 80 15.21 -16.95 19.45
N ALA A 81 15.38 -15.76 20.01
CA ALA A 81 14.29 -14.96 20.55
C ALA A 81 13.29 -14.56 19.43
N ALA A 82 13.79 -14.22 18.25
CA ALA A 82 12.96 -13.88 17.09
C ALA A 82 12.19 -15.11 16.56
N ALA A 83 12.83 -16.27 16.48
CA ALA A 83 12.19 -17.53 16.08
C ALA A 83 11.08 -17.95 17.05
N ASP A 84 11.32 -17.86 18.36
CA ASP A 84 10.33 -18.14 19.40
C ASP A 84 9.13 -17.18 19.31
N ALA A 85 9.40 -15.90 19.10
CA ALA A 85 8.38 -14.88 18.92
C ALA A 85 7.56 -15.16 17.66
N LEU A 86 8.20 -15.41 16.53
CA LEU A 86 7.55 -15.75 15.26
C LEU A 86 6.68 -17.01 15.41
N GLY A 87 7.18 -18.04 16.09
CA GLY A 87 6.41 -19.26 16.36
C GLY A 87 5.10 -19.00 17.10
N LYS A 88 5.10 -18.10 18.09
CA LYS A 88 3.88 -17.68 18.81
C LYS A 88 2.91 -16.94 17.89
N LEU A 89 3.41 -16.07 17.02
CA LEU A 89 2.57 -15.34 16.07
C LEU A 89 1.99 -16.26 15.00
N THR A 90 2.80 -17.16 14.46
CA THR A 90 2.36 -18.14 13.44
C THR A 90 1.27 -19.07 13.97
N ALA A 91 1.37 -19.47 15.23
CA ALA A 91 0.32 -20.28 15.88
C ALA A 91 -1.02 -19.55 15.98
N LYS A 92 -1.00 -18.21 16.05
CA LYS A 92 -2.17 -17.34 16.11
C LYS A 92 -2.67 -16.92 14.71
N HIS A 93 -1.76 -16.74 13.77
CA HIS A 93 -2.01 -16.28 12.40
C HIS A 93 -1.63 -17.37 11.39
N THR A 94 -2.42 -18.45 11.38
CA THR A 94 -2.12 -19.67 10.62
C THR A 94 -2.13 -19.49 9.10
N ASP A 95 -2.81 -18.45 8.61
CA ASP A 95 -2.85 -18.04 7.21
C ASP A 95 -1.50 -17.50 6.69
N ALA A 96 -0.56 -17.21 7.60
CA ALA A 96 0.79 -16.78 7.29
C ALA A 96 1.85 -17.87 7.58
N ALA A 97 1.42 -19.09 7.92
CA ALA A 97 2.33 -20.17 8.27
C ALA A 97 3.17 -20.62 7.06
N GLY A 98 4.47 -20.76 7.27
CA GLY A 98 5.42 -21.24 6.24
C GLY A 98 5.89 -20.17 5.25
N MET A 99 5.40 -18.93 5.36
CA MET A 99 5.88 -17.82 4.55
C MET A 99 7.27 -17.36 4.99
N GLY A 100 8.13 -17.05 4.01
CA GLY A 100 9.42 -16.40 4.24
C GLY A 100 9.29 -14.91 4.56
N ALA A 101 10.37 -14.27 4.99
CA ALA A 101 10.35 -12.86 5.40
C ALA A 101 9.83 -11.94 4.29
N SER A 102 10.31 -12.09 3.04
CA SER A 102 9.84 -11.27 1.90
C SER A 102 8.35 -11.46 1.60
N GLU A 103 7.85 -12.70 1.71
CA GLU A 103 6.42 -12.99 1.51
C GLU A 103 5.56 -12.38 2.63
N LEU A 104 6.06 -12.41 3.87
CA LEU A 104 5.39 -11.79 5.02
C LEU A 104 5.36 -10.27 4.91
N TYR A 105 6.44 -9.65 4.43
CA TYR A 105 6.46 -8.20 4.14
C TYR A 105 5.50 -7.85 3.00
N LEU A 106 5.48 -8.64 1.91
CA LEU A 106 4.51 -8.44 0.82
C LEU A 106 3.07 -8.56 1.33
N ARG A 107 2.77 -9.57 2.14
CA ARG A 107 1.46 -9.75 2.75
C ARG A 107 1.09 -8.56 3.65
N LEU A 108 2.03 -8.06 4.44
CA LEU A 108 1.82 -6.88 5.28
C LEU A 108 1.52 -5.64 4.43
N ALA A 109 2.28 -5.43 3.35
CA ALA A 109 2.04 -4.35 2.40
C ALA A 109 0.64 -4.43 1.76
N GLN A 110 0.21 -5.63 1.38
CA GLN A 110 -1.14 -5.89 0.85
C GLN A 110 -2.23 -5.56 1.88
N LEU A 111 -2.04 -5.94 3.14
CA LEU A 111 -2.99 -5.64 4.22
C LEU A 111 -3.11 -4.13 4.47
N TYR A 112 -1.99 -3.39 4.47
CA TYR A 112 -2.00 -1.94 4.56
C TYR A 112 -2.67 -1.32 3.33
N TYR A 113 -2.27 -1.71 2.13
CA TYR A 113 -2.84 -1.20 0.88
C TYR A 113 -4.35 -1.43 0.78
N ALA A 114 -4.83 -2.57 1.25
CA ALA A 114 -6.26 -2.87 1.32
C ALA A 114 -6.99 -2.12 2.45
N GLY A 115 -6.30 -1.38 3.30
CA GLY A 115 -6.90 -0.74 4.48
C GLY A 115 -7.52 -1.74 5.46
N SER A 116 -6.90 -2.91 5.61
CA SER A 116 -7.43 -3.99 6.45
C SER A 116 -7.54 -3.58 7.91
N SER A 117 -8.70 -3.79 8.53
CA SER A 117 -8.91 -3.53 9.97
C SER A 117 -7.98 -4.34 10.87
N ARG A 118 -7.39 -5.42 10.39
CA ARG A 118 -6.39 -6.23 11.11
C ARG A 118 -5.15 -5.41 11.49
N VAL A 119 -4.72 -4.51 10.59
CA VAL A 119 -3.50 -3.70 10.73
C VAL A 119 -3.78 -2.21 11.00
N MET A 120 -5.03 -1.75 10.81
CA MET A 120 -5.42 -0.34 10.84
C MET A 120 -6.12 0.11 12.14
N ALA A 121 -6.20 -0.72 13.17
CA ALA A 121 -7.05 -0.49 14.35
C ALA A 121 -6.74 0.77 15.20
N TYR A 122 -5.75 1.62 14.80
CA TYR A 122 -5.23 2.72 15.63
C TYR A 122 -5.01 4.05 14.89
N ALA A 123 -5.77 4.31 13.84
CA ALA A 123 -5.61 5.48 12.96
C ALA A 123 -5.98 6.85 13.58
N ASP A 124 -6.37 6.92 14.85
CA ASP A 124 -6.89 8.16 15.47
C ASP A 124 -5.83 9.02 16.17
N ARG A 125 -4.54 8.66 16.08
CA ARG A 125 -3.44 9.39 16.74
C ARG A 125 -2.55 10.15 15.75
N PRO A 126 -1.61 10.95 16.21
CA PRO A 126 -0.62 11.57 15.34
C PRO A 126 0.02 10.52 14.45
N LEU A 127 -0.14 10.68 13.14
CA LEU A 127 0.29 9.71 12.16
C LEU A 127 1.74 9.98 11.84
N VAL A 128 2.61 9.07 12.27
CA VAL A 128 4.06 9.15 12.06
C VAL A 128 4.58 7.82 11.55
N LEU A 129 5.52 7.87 10.63
CA LEU A 129 6.39 6.73 10.33
C LEU A 129 7.54 6.74 11.32
N TRP A 130 7.88 5.58 11.80
CA TRP A 130 9.03 5.38 12.67
C TRP A 130 10.20 4.82 11.85
N TYR A 131 11.40 5.17 12.22
CA TYR A 131 12.61 4.61 11.61
C TYR A 131 13.75 4.60 12.63
N TRP A 132 14.71 3.70 12.40
CA TRP A 132 15.92 3.60 13.24
C TRP A 132 17.08 4.36 12.58
N GLN A 133 17.59 5.36 13.27
CA GLN A 133 18.81 6.09 12.87
C GLN A 133 19.48 6.64 14.13
N ASP A 134 20.52 5.94 14.62
CA ASP A 134 21.15 6.25 15.91
C ASP A 134 20.13 6.39 17.05
N GLY A 135 19.15 5.50 17.06
CA GLY A 135 17.98 5.54 17.93
C GLY A 135 16.66 5.65 17.16
N LEU A 136 15.57 5.48 17.88
CA LEU A 136 14.22 5.49 17.31
C LEU A 136 13.77 6.93 17.05
N LYS A 137 13.48 7.25 15.81
CA LYS A 137 12.98 8.56 15.34
C LYS A 137 11.63 8.41 14.65
N SER A 138 10.92 9.51 14.46
CA SER A 138 9.64 9.53 13.76
C SER A 138 9.53 10.72 12.83
N GLN A 139 8.80 10.55 11.73
CA GLN A 139 8.48 11.57 10.74
C GLN A 139 6.95 11.67 10.62
N PRO A 140 6.36 12.88 10.70
CA PRO A 140 4.93 13.07 10.50
C PRO A 140 4.55 12.76 9.04
N VAL A 141 3.35 12.20 8.86
CA VAL A 141 2.81 11.85 7.54
C VAL A 141 1.40 12.43 7.41
N PRO A 142 1.03 13.00 6.25
CA PRO A 142 -0.33 13.43 5.99
C PRO A 142 -1.31 12.26 6.16
N ARG A 143 -2.44 12.50 6.85
CA ARG A 143 -3.41 11.45 7.21
C ARG A 143 -3.84 10.59 6.02
N HIS A 144 -4.08 11.22 4.89
CA HIS A 144 -4.57 10.56 3.67
C HIS A 144 -3.50 9.71 2.93
N LEU A 145 -2.21 9.91 3.24
CA LEU A 145 -1.12 9.10 2.70
C LEU A 145 -0.60 8.06 3.69
N TYR A 146 -0.97 8.14 4.97
CA TYR A 146 -0.35 7.33 6.03
C TYR A 146 -0.38 5.83 5.75
N VAL A 147 -1.55 5.31 5.35
CA VAL A 147 -1.72 3.87 5.08
C VAL A 147 -0.92 3.43 3.86
N LEU A 148 -0.89 4.29 2.82
CA LEU A 148 -0.12 4.03 1.61
C LEU A 148 1.37 4.05 1.92
N LYS A 149 1.84 4.96 2.78
CA LYS A 149 3.24 5.01 3.21
C LYS A 149 3.66 3.79 4.03
N LEU A 150 2.79 3.25 4.90
CA LEU A 150 3.05 1.98 5.57
C LEU A 150 3.10 0.80 4.59
N ALA A 151 2.23 0.82 3.58
CA ALA A 151 2.26 -0.18 2.51
C ALA A 151 3.52 -0.08 1.66
N GLU A 152 3.94 1.13 1.32
CA GLU A 152 5.16 1.41 0.57
C GLU A 152 6.40 0.90 1.32
N GLU A 153 6.53 1.23 2.61
CA GLU A 153 7.62 0.79 3.47
C GLU A 153 7.71 -0.73 3.51
N ALA A 154 6.60 -1.42 3.78
CA ALA A 154 6.57 -2.88 3.78
C ALA A 154 6.87 -3.50 2.40
N ALA A 155 6.47 -2.86 1.29
CA ALA A 155 6.81 -3.32 -0.06
C ALA A 155 8.31 -3.15 -0.36
N TYR A 156 8.93 -2.06 0.08
CA TYR A 156 10.38 -1.89 -0.01
C TYR A 156 11.13 -2.91 0.84
N ASP A 157 10.65 -3.22 2.04
CA ASP A 157 11.25 -4.27 2.88
C ASP A 157 11.17 -5.65 2.22
N ALA A 158 10.04 -5.97 1.59
CA ALA A 158 9.92 -7.21 0.80
C ALA A 158 10.97 -7.29 -0.30
N LEU A 159 11.23 -6.17 -1.02
CA LEU A 159 12.24 -6.08 -2.08
C LEU A 159 13.66 -6.02 -1.54
N ARG A 160 13.89 -5.45 -0.37
CA ARG A 160 15.20 -5.47 0.30
C ARG A 160 15.61 -6.89 0.68
N VAL A 161 14.66 -7.71 1.16
CA VAL A 161 14.89 -9.11 1.51
C VAL A 161 15.02 -9.99 0.25
N ALA A 162 14.17 -9.78 -0.76
CA ALA A 162 14.20 -10.52 -2.03
C ALA A 162 13.99 -9.55 -3.21
N PRO A 163 15.06 -9.04 -3.82
CA PRO A 163 14.99 -8.06 -4.91
C PRO A 163 14.27 -8.56 -6.17
N ASP A 164 14.13 -9.85 -6.33
CA ASP A 164 13.43 -10.53 -7.44
C ASP A 164 11.94 -10.79 -7.15
N ASN A 165 11.39 -10.36 -6.01
CA ASN A 165 9.98 -10.50 -5.67
C ASN A 165 9.12 -9.63 -6.60
N THR A 166 8.61 -10.26 -7.68
CA THR A 166 7.80 -9.58 -8.71
C THR A 166 6.47 -9.07 -8.15
N GLY A 167 5.86 -9.79 -7.21
CA GLY A 167 4.62 -9.38 -6.53
C GLY A 167 4.80 -8.10 -5.72
N ALA A 168 5.91 -7.99 -4.97
CA ALA A 168 6.22 -6.79 -4.21
C ALA A 168 6.48 -5.58 -5.14
N ARG A 169 7.17 -5.81 -6.27
CA ARG A 169 7.43 -4.76 -7.25
C ARG A 169 6.15 -4.28 -7.93
N ALA A 170 5.25 -5.21 -8.30
CA ALA A 170 3.96 -4.87 -8.88
C ALA A 170 3.06 -4.11 -7.88
N LEU A 171 3.03 -4.55 -6.61
CA LEU A 171 2.30 -3.85 -5.57
C LEU A 171 2.87 -2.45 -5.30
N LEU A 172 4.18 -2.29 -5.29
CA LEU A 172 4.84 -0.98 -5.13
C LEU A 172 4.43 -0.01 -6.26
N ALA A 173 4.35 -0.47 -7.51
CA ALA A 173 3.85 0.35 -8.62
C ALA A 173 2.42 0.83 -8.38
N ARG A 174 1.55 -0.02 -7.86
CA ARG A 174 0.15 0.32 -7.50
C ARG A 174 0.08 1.30 -6.33
N ILE A 175 0.91 1.12 -5.33
CA ILE A 175 0.97 2.02 -4.16
C ILE A 175 1.37 3.43 -4.61
N ILE A 176 2.45 3.57 -5.38
CA ILE A 176 2.93 4.87 -5.89
C ILE A 176 1.87 5.52 -6.78
N ALA A 177 1.19 4.74 -7.63
CA ALA A 177 0.07 5.22 -8.44
C ALA A 177 -1.05 5.79 -7.56
N SER A 178 -1.41 5.11 -6.47
CA SER A 178 -2.46 5.53 -5.55
C SER A 178 -2.05 6.76 -4.74
N GLU A 179 -0.81 6.84 -4.29
CA GLU A 179 -0.28 8.03 -3.61
C GLU A 179 -0.35 9.27 -4.48
N LYS A 180 0.09 9.14 -5.75
CA LYS A 180 0.03 10.24 -6.72
C LYS A 180 -1.41 10.71 -6.95
N ARG A 181 -2.33 9.79 -7.16
CA ARG A 181 -3.73 10.10 -7.36
C ARG A 181 -4.38 10.80 -6.17
N VAL A 182 -4.15 10.26 -4.96
CA VAL A 182 -4.69 10.87 -3.73
C VAL A 182 -4.13 12.28 -3.55
N SER A 183 -2.84 12.45 -3.78
CA SER A 183 -2.19 13.75 -3.70
C SER A 183 -2.77 14.74 -4.72
N ASP A 184 -2.94 14.33 -5.98
CA ASP A 184 -3.52 15.19 -7.03
C ASP A 184 -4.97 15.57 -6.74
N ALA A 185 -5.77 14.61 -6.27
CA ALA A 185 -7.17 14.84 -5.93
C ALA A 185 -7.34 15.85 -4.78
N LEU A 186 -6.39 15.88 -3.86
CA LEU A 186 -6.42 16.76 -2.68
C LEU A 186 -5.67 18.07 -2.86
N ALA A 187 -4.90 18.23 -3.94
CA ALA A 187 -4.06 19.42 -4.17
C ALA A 187 -4.84 20.74 -4.09
N ALA A 188 -6.07 20.77 -4.63
CA ALA A 188 -6.91 21.97 -4.59
C ALA A 188 -7.41 22.34 -3.19
N SER A 189 -7.56 21.36 -2.28
CA SER A 189 -8.11 21.56 -0.93
C SER A 189 -7.04 21.62 0.15
N MET A 190 -5.88 21.03 -0.08
CA MET A 190 -4.78 20.90 0.88
C MET A 190 -3.54 21.73 0.51
N GLY A 191 -3.50 22.32 -0.68
CA GLY A 191 -2.39 23.17 -1.13
C GLY A 191 -2.15 24.34 -0.15
N GLY A 192 -0.88 24.53 0.23
CA GLY A 192 -0.46 25.49 1.27
C GLY A 192 -0.28 24.86 2.66
N ASP A 193 -0.66 23.60 2.88
CA ASP A 193 -0.21 22.82 4.04
C ASP A 193 1.22 22.31 3.77
N GLU A 194 2.19 22.77 4.58
CA GLU A 194 3.62 22.46 4.36
C GLU A 194 3.91 20.96 4.35
N LEU A 195 3.24 20.19 5.21
CA LEU A 195 3.42 18.74 5.26
C LEU A 195 2.88 18.08 4.00
N PHE A 196 1.67 18.47 3.58
CA PHE A 196 1.06 17.97 2.34
C PHE A 196 1.93 18.31 1.13
N ASP A 197 2.33 19.57 0.98
CA ASP A 197 3.12 20.05 -0.16
C ASP A 197 4.48 19.34 -0.25
N SER A 198 5.12 19.06 0.88
CA SER A 198 6.37 18.29 0.92
C SER A 198 6.21 16.89 0.31
N TYR A 199 5.15 16.17 0.70
CA TYR A 199 4.87 14.83 0.17
C TYR A 199 4.41 14.88 -1.30
N ALA A 200 3.57 15.83 -1.67
CA ALA A 200 3.10 16.03 -3.05
C ALA A 200 4.27 16.32 -4.01
N ASN A 201 5.24 17.14 -3.58
CA ASN A 201 6.45 17.42 -4.35
C ASN A 201 7.32 16.16 -4.51
N GLY A 202 7.42 15.30 -3.50
CA GLY A 202 8.10 14.00 -3.60
C GLY A 202 7.49 13.09 -4.66
N LEU A 203 6.18 13.20 -4.90
CA LEU A 203 5.44 12.43 -5.90
C LEU A 203 5.46 13.04 -7.32
N ALA A 204 6.14 14.17 -7.54
CA ALA A 204 6.20 14.81 -8.86
C ALA A 204 6.81 13.88 -9.94
N SER A 205 7.74 13.00 -9.58
CA SER A 205 8.38 12.03 -10.47
C SER A 205 7.75 10.64 -10.45
N ALA A 206 6.60 10.44 -9.81
CA ALA A 206 5.97 9.13 -9.61
C ALA A 206 5.80 8.34 -10.92
N ALA A 207 5.35 8.99 -12.01
CA ALA A 207 5.21 8.35 -13.32
C ALA A 207 6.56 7.83 -13.86
N GLY A 208 7.64 8.59 -13.69
CA GLY A 208 8.99 8.18 -14.10
C GLY A 208 9.51 7.00 -13.25
N VAL A 209 9.26 7.02 -11.93
CA VAL A 209 9.62 5.92 -11.03
C VAL A 209 8.88 4.64 -11.42
N VAL A 210 7.57 4.72 -11.60
CA VAL A 210 6.75 3.57 -12.03
C VAL A 210 7.19 3.07 -13.41
N ALA A 211 7.43 3.97 -14.38
CA ALA A 211 7.95 3.60 -15.70
C ALA A 211 9.28 2.84 -15.63
N SER A 212 10.16 3.20 -14.71
CA SER A 212 11.47 2.54 -14.54
C SER A 212 11.36 1.08 -14.08
N MET A 213 10.22 0.66 -13.54
CA MET A 213 9.99 -0.74 -13.12
C MET A 213 9.78 -1.70 -14.31
N GLY A 214 9.53 -1.16 -15.49
CA GLY A 214 9.51 -1.88 -16.76
C GLY A 214 8.20 -2.61 -17.07
N TRP A 215 8.06 -2.98 -18.33
CA TRP A 215 6.84 -3.55 -18.90
C TRP A 215 6.25 -4.75 -18.15
N PRO A 216 7.06 -5.80 -17.79
CA PRO A 216 6.50 -6.96 -17.08
C PRO A 216 5.85 -6.59 -15.75
N THR A 217 6.51 -5.72 -14.97
CA THR A 217 6.00 -5.25 -13.68
C THR A 217 4.70 -4.46 -13.84
N LEU A 218 4.66 -3.54 -14.82
CA LEU A 218 3.47 -2.72 -15.06
C LEU A 218 2.31 -3.58 -15.57
N SER A 219 2.57 -4.58 -16.41
CA SER A 219 1.55 -5.52 -16.88
C SER A 219 0.96 -6.33 -15.73
N GLN A 220 1.80 -6.84 -14.83
CA GLN A 220 1.34 -7.52 -13.62
C GLN A 220 0.53 -6.56 -12.71
N ALA A 221 1.07 -5.38 -12.44
CA ALA A 221 0.41 -4.38 -11.60
C ALA A 221 -0.96 -3.96 -12.15
N LEU A 222 -1.09 -3.80 -13.47
CA LEU A 222 -2.36 -3.51 -14.12
C LEU A 222 -3.34 -4.67 -13.96
N GLY A 223 -2.89 -5.91 -14.20
CA GLY A 223 -3.71 -7.11 -13.98
C GLY A 223 -4.24 -7.18 -12.56
N ASP A 224 -3.36 -7.04 -11.58
CA ASP A 224 -3.71 -7.05 -10.16
C ASP A 224 -4.66 -5.90 -9.78
N SER A 225 -4.53 -4.73 -10.44
CA SER A 225 -5.43 -3.59 -10.21
C SER A 225 -6.83 -3.85 -10.75
N LEU A 226 -6.94 -4.42 -11.95
CA LEU A 226 -8.23 -4.79 -12.55
C LEU A 226 -8.93 -5.87 -11.70
N ASP A 227 -8.20 -6.89 -11.26
CA ASP A 227 -8.75 -7.98 -10.45
C ASP A 227 -9.21 -7.51 -9.06
N ALA A 228 -8.54 -6.51 -8.52
CA ALA A 228 -8.90 -5.88 -7.24
C ALA A 228 -9.97 -4.78 -7.36
N GLY A 229 -10.38 -4.38 -8.57
CA GLY A 229 -11.26 -3.23 -8.81
C GLY A 229 -10.62 -1.90 -8.42
N ASP A 230 -9.29 -1.81 -8.44
CA ASP A 230 -8.52 -0.59 -8.15
C ASP A 230 -8.41 0.25 -9.42
N GLN A 231 -9.51 0.91 -9.75
CA GLN A 231 -9.70 1.68 -10.98
C GLN A 231 -8.68 2.80 -11.13
N GLY A 232 -8.27 3.34 -10.00
CA GLY A 232 -7.37 4.45 -10.00
C GLY A 232 -5.93 4.09 -10.29
N ALA A 233 -5.42 3.06 -9.67
CA ALA A 233 -4.10 2.55 -10.02
C ALA A 233 -4.11 2.03 -11.46
N ALA A 234 -5.19 1.37 -11.90
CA ALA A 234 -5.32 0.91 -13.28
C ALA A 234 -5.23 2.05 -14.30
N ALA A 235 -5.96 3.15 -14.09
CA ALA A 235 -5.92 4.31 -14.98
C ALA A 235 -4.52 4.97 -15.03
N PHE A 236 -3.87 5.13 -13.87
CA PHE A 236 -2.51 5.68 -13.81
C PHE A 236 -1.49 4.78 -14.53
N LEU A 237 -1.57 3.46 -14.31
CA LEU A 237 -0.67 2.51 -14.98
C LEU A 237 -0.86 2.54 -16.49
N LEU A 238 -2.10 2.62 -16.98
CA LEU A 238 -2.42 2.74 -18.40
C LEU A 238 -1.85 4.03 -19.02
N ASP A 239 -1.80 5.13 -18.28
CA ASP A 239 -1.16 6.36 -18.74
C ASP A 239 0.37 6.26 -18.83
N VAL A 240 1.00 5.51 -17.90
CA VAL A 240 2.45 5.32 -17.86
C VAL A 240 2.96 4.27 -18.87
N MET A 241 2.21 3.19 -19.08
CA MET A 241 2.65 2.03 -19.89
C MET A 241 3.11 2.37 -21.32
N PRO A 242 2.49 3.34 -22.07
CA PRO A 242 2.98 3.72 -23.39
C PRO A 242 4.42 4.23 -23.44
N HIS A 243 4.93 4.76 -22.32
CA HIS A 243 6.30 5.29 -22.24
C HIS A 243 7.36 4.18 -22.13
N VAL A 244 6.98 2.99 -21.70
CA VAL A 244 7.89 1.84 -21.50
C VAL A 244 7.65 0.70 -22.47
N TYR A 245 6.68 0.83 -23.36
CA TYR A 245 6.33 -0.20 -24.30
C TYR A 245 7.45 -0.45 -25.32
N GLY A 246 7.94 -1.69 -25.37
CA GLY A 246 9.06 -2.10 -26.21
C GLY A 246 8.67 -2.83 -27.52
N GLY A 247 7.37 -2.92 -27.87
CA GLY A 247 6.92 -3.60 -29.06
C GLY A 247 6.56 -5.07 -28.86
N ALA A 248 6.10 -5.47 -27.67
CA ALA A 248 5.58 -6.80 -27.42
C ALA A 248 4.20 -7.01 -28.05
N ASP A 249 3.89 -8.23 -28.46
CA ASP A 249 2.55 -8.58 -28.94
C ASP A 249 1.53 -8.59 -27.82
N PHE A 250 0.34 -8.06 -28.09
CA PHE A 250 -0.80 -8.13 -27.15
C PHE A 250 -1.60 -9.39 -27.42
N SER A 251 -1.64 -10.32 -26.48
CA SER A 251 -2.66 -11.37 -26.46
C SER A 251 -4.02 -10.79 -26.06
N THR A 252 -5.10 -11.48 -26.39
CA THR A 252 -6.46 -11.11 -25.99
C THR A 252 -6.60 -11.01 -24.46
N ASP A 253 -5.81 -11.78 -23.71
CA ASP A 253 -5.81 -11.82 -22.25
C ASP A 253 -4.87 -10.80 -21.60
N HIS A 254 -4.14 -10.01 -22.40
CA HIS A 254 -3.24 -9.00 -21.86
C HIS A 254 -4.02 -7.96 -21.06
N PRO A 255 -3.53 -7.54 -19.86
CA PRO A 255 -4.26 -6.61 -18.98
C PRO A 255 -4.71 -5.32 -19.66
N VAL A 256 -3.93 -4.76 -20.59
CA VAL A 256 -4.34 -3.58 -21.37
C VAL A 256 -5.58 -3.86 -22.22
N VAL A 257 -5.68 -5.04 -22.82
CA VAL A 257 -6.85 -5.45 -23.62
C VAL A 257 -8.03 -5.71 -22.69
N ARG A 258 -7.84 -6.39 -21.58
CA ARG A 258 -8.88 -6.59 -20.54
C ARG A 258 -9.43 -5.25 -20.03
N ALA A 259 -8.58 -4.26 -19.81
CA ALA A 259 -8.97 -2.93 -19.32
C ALA A 259 -9.95 -2.22 -20.26
N THR A 260 -9.93 -2.51 -21.57
CA THR A 260 -10.89 -1.95 -22.53
C THR A 260 -12.33 -2.45 -22.34
N MET A 261 -12.50 -3.52 -21.60
CA MET A 261 -13.78 -4.13 -21.26
C MET A 261 -14.14 -4.01 -19.77
N ASP A 262 -13.37 -3.20 -19.03
CA ASP A 262 -13.62 -2.97 -17.61
C ASP A 262 -15.02 -2.38 -17.38
N ALA A 263 -15.62 -2.65 -16.22
CA ALA A 263 -16.90 -2.09 -15.84
C ALA A 263 -16.85 -0.56 -15.72
N ASN A 264 -15.71 0.00 -15.33
CA ASN A 264 -15.50 1.43 -15.17
C ASN A 264 -15.18 2.12 -16.50
N ALA A 265 -15.97 3.12 -16.88
CA ALA A 265 -15.79 3.88 -18.12
C ALA A 265 -14.45 4.64 -18.16
N GLY A 266 -13.97 5.13 -17.01
CA GLY A 266 -12.67 5.82 -16.92
C GLY A 266 -11.50 4.88 -17.22
N VAL A 267 -11.55 3.63 -16.74
CA VAL A 267 -10.53 2.62 -17.07
C VAL A 267 -10.58 2.24 -18.54
N ARG A 268 -11.79 2.07 -19.13
CA ARG A 268 -11.94 1.80 -20.57
C ARG A 268 -11.38 2.92 -21.41
N LEU A 269 -11.65 4.18 -21.04
CA LEU A 269 -11.12 5.34 -21.73
C LEU A 269 -9.60 5.39 -21.65
N ALA A 270 -9.03 5.24 -20.46
CA ALA A 270 -7.57 5.21 -20.27
C ALA A 270 -6.90 4.08 -21.08
N ALA A 271 -7.54 2.91 -21.16
CA ALA A 271 -7.05 1.79 -21.97
C ALA A 271 -7.09 2.12 -23.48
N ALA A 272 -8.17 2.75 -23.95
CA ALA A 272 -8.28 3.19 -25.34
C ALA A 272 -7.21 4.25 -25.69
N GLU A 273 -6.97 5.22 -24.81
CA GLU A 273 -5.92 6.23 -24.98
C GLU A 273 -4.52 5.59 -24.99
N ALA A 274 -4.25 4.63 -24.08
CA ALA A 274 -3.00 3.90 -24.06
C ALA A 274 -2.76 3.15 -25.38
N LEU A 275 -3.77 2.45 -25.88
CA LEU A 275 -3.70 1.73 -27.15
C LEU A 275 -3.46 2.67 -28.35
N LEU A 276 -4.11 3.84 -28.37
CA LEU A 276 -3.83 4.86 -29.40
C LEU A 276 -2.38 5.37 -29.35
N ARG A 277 -1.84 5.58 -28.16
CA ARG A 277 -0.44 6.00 -27.97
C ARG A 277 0.55 4.89 -28.41
N PHE A 278 0.23 3.63 -28.15
CA PHE A 278 1.03 2.49 -28.67
C PHE A 278 1.03 2.47 -30.19
N ASN A 279 -0.14 2.67 -30.82
CA ASN A 279 -0.26 2.69 -32.28
C ASN A 279 0.45 3.90 -32.92
N ALA A 280 0.30 5.09 -32.32
CA ALA A 280 0.94 6.32 -32.81
C ALA A 280 2.48 6.23 -32.83
N SER A 281 3.07 5.43 -31.93
CA SER A 281 4.50 5.17 -31.94
C SER A 281 4.93 4.06 -32.92
N SER A 282 4.03 3.55 -33.75
CA SER A 282 4.25 2.44 -34.69
C SER A 282 4.83 1.17 -34.06
N ARG A 283 4.54 0.98 -32.78
CA ARG A 283 5.04 -0.16 -31.98
C ARG A 283 4.01 -1.28 -31.83
N LEU A 284 2.76 -1.04 -32.19
CA LEU A 284 1.74 -2.07 -32.27
C LEU A 284 2.00 -2.91 -33.51
N THR A 285 2.61 -4.06 -33.33
CA THR A 285 2.95 -4.98 -34.43
C THR A 285 1.81 -5.94 -34.77
N SER A 286 0.94 -6.21 -33.80
CA SER A 286 -0.28 -6.99 -34.01
C SER A 286 -1.34 -6.63 -32.96
N PHE A 287 -2.53 -6.27 -33.40
CA PHE A 287 -3.74 -6.28 -32.57
C PHE A 287 -4.61 -7.44 -33.07
N PRO A 288 -5.28 -8.19 -32.19
CA PRO A 288 -6.03 -9.39 -32.61
C PRO A 288 -7.06 -9.14 -33.70
N ASP A 289 -7.63 -7.93 -33.75
CA ASP A 289 -8.57 -7.49 -34.77
C ASP A 289 -8.57 -5.94 -34.86
N PRO A 290 -8.03 -5.34 -35.95
CA PRO A 290 -7.99 -3.89 -36.13
C PRO A 290 -9.36 -3.21 -36.17
N ASP A 291 -10.38 -3.88 -36.72
CA ASP A 291 -11.74 -3.31 -36.82
C ASP A 291 -12.41 -3.29 -35.44
N SER A 292 -12.21 -4.33 -34.64
CA SER A 292 -12.64 -4.38 -33.25
C SER A 292 -11.94 -3.32 -32.42
N PHE A 293 -10.64 -3.08 -32.64
CA PHE A 293 -9.90 -2.03 -31.98
C PHE A 293 -10.49 -0.62 -32.23
N MET A 294 -10.71 -0.27 -33.51
CA MET A 294 -11.29 1.04 -33.86
C MET A 294 -12.71 1.20 -33.32
N SER A 295 -13.52 0.14 -33.34
CA SER A 295 -14.85 0.13 -32.75
C SER A 295 -14.82 0.34 -31.25
N LEU A 296 -13.85 -0.25 -30.54
CA LEU A 296 -13.67 -0.12 -29.12
C LEU A 296 -13.25 1.30 -28.73
N VAL A 297 -12.26 1.87 -29.43
CA VAL A 297 -11.82 3.25 -29.23
C VAL A 297 -12.97 4.23 -29.46
N ALA A 298 -13.72 4.07 -30.57
CA ALA A 298 -14.84 4.91 -30.90
C ALA A 298 -15.96 4.84 -29.84
N ARG A 299 -16.26 3.64 -29.34
CA ARG A 299 -17.22 3.46 -28.25
C ARG A 299 -16.76 4.13 -26.95
N SER A 300 -15.51 3.91 -26.55
CA SER A 300 -14.95 4.51 -25.33
C SER A 300 -14.89 6.03 -25.40
N ALA A 301 -14.57 6.60 -26.58
CA ALA A 301 -14.59 8.04 -26.79
C ALA A 301 -16.01 8.64 -26.78
N GLY A 302 -17.03 7.86 -27.13
CA GLY A 302 -18.45 8.27 -27.08
C GLY A 302 -19.09 8.10 -25.72
N GLU A 303 -18.46 7.39 -24.78
CA GLU A 303 -18.97 7.20 -23.43
C GLU A 303 -18.79 8.48 -22.60
N ILE A 304 -19.88 8.96 -22.00
CA ILE A 304 -19.78 9.99 -20.97
C ILE A 304 -19.17 9.31 -19.74
N VAL A 305 -17.96 9.74 -19.37
CA VAL A 305 -17.31 9.25 -18.13
C VAL A 305 -18.19 9.67 -16.95
N PRO A 306 -18.84 8.72 -16.25
CA PRO A 306 -19.70 9.05 -15.13
C PRO A 306 -18.86 9.68 -14.02
N ARG A 307 -19.37 10.75 -13.43
CA ARG A 307 -18.72 11.36 -12.27
C ARG A 307 -19.04 10.52 -11.03
N ASN A 308 -17.99 10.03 -10.38
CA ASN A 308 -18.11 9.31 -9.12
C ASN A 308 -18.31 10.31 -7.97
N VAL A 309 -19.30 10.06 -7.14
CA VAL A 309 -19.61 10.87 -5.96
C VAL A 309 -19.64 9.98 -4.71
N LEU A 310 -18.82 10.32 -3.73
CA LEU A 310 -18.81 9.61 -2.45
C LEU A 310 -19.66 10.38 -1.42
N VAL A 311 -20.68 9.72 -0.90
CA VAL A 311 -21.55 10.23 0.16
C VAL A 311 -21.10 9.68 1.51
N ILE A 312 -20.62 10.55 2.40
CA ILE A 312 -20.20 10.15 3.75
C ILE A 312 -21.24 10.70 4.75
N ASP A 313 -22.09 9.84 5.27
CA ASP A 313 -23.06 10.20 6.31
C ASP A 313 -23.33 9.00 7.23
N GLY A 314 -23.28 9.22 8.55
CA GLY A 314 -23.61 8.20 9.55
C GLY A 314 -25.10 7.82 9.58
N ASN A 315 -25.98 8.64 9.02
CA ASN A 315 -27.41 8.41 8.94
C ASN A 315 -27.77 7.66 7.64
N ASP A 316 -28.24 6.42 7.77
CA ASP A 316 -28.56 5.55 6.63
C ASP A 316 -29.67 6.11 5.74
N GLU A 317 -30.68 6.78 6.32
CA GLU A 317 -31.81 7.32 5.55
C GLU A 317 -31.37 8.51 4.67
N ARG A 318 -30.61 9.44 5.23
CA ARG A 318 -30.06 10.58 4.46
C ARG A 318 -29.11 10.09 3.38
N ARG A 319 -28.25 9.13 3.71
CA ARG A 319 -27.29 8.57 2.76
C ARG A 319 -27.98 7.91 1.57
N ASN A 320 -28.99 7.06 1.84
CA ASN A 320 -29.77 6.40 0.79
C ASN A 320 -30.56 7.40 -0.07
N LYS A 321 -31.10 8.47 0.53
CA LYS A 321 -31.77 9.53 -0.21
C LYS A 321 -30.80 10.23 -1.17
N MET A 322 -29.60 10.61 -0.70
CA MET A 322 -28.59 11.25 -1.55
C MET A 322 -28.13 10.34 -2.68
N LEU A 323 -27.96 9.04 -2.43
CA LEU A 323 -27.63 8.07 -3.47
C LEU A 323 -28.70 7.97 -4.54
N GLY A 324 -29.98 8.01 -4.16
CA GLY A 324 -31.09 8.04 -5.11
C GLY A 324 -31.11 9.32 -5.98
N GLU A 325 -30.86 10.48 -5.38
CA GLU A 325 -30.77 11.75 -6.10
C GLU A 325 -29.56 11.77 -7.08
N LEU A 326 -28.44 11.14 -6.70
CA LEU A 326 -27.27 11.00 -7.57
C LEU A 326 -27.55 10.07 -8.76
N ASP A 327 -28.25 8.97 -8.54
CA ASP A 327 -28.65 8.03 -9.61
C ASP A 327 -29.59 8.70 -10.62
N GLU A 328 -30.59 9.46 -10.15
CA GLU A 328 -31.45 10.28 -11.01
C GLU A 328 -30.67 11.30 -11.85
N ALA A 329 -29.60 11.87 -11.27
CA ALA A 329 -28.71 12.84 -11.94
C ALA A 329 -27.63 12.16 -12.80
N LYS A 330 -27.64 10.84 -12.95
CA LYS A 330 -26.68 10.03 -13.70
C LYS A 330 -25.23 10.12 -13.17
N TYR A 331 -25.08 10.27 -11.87
CA TYR A 331 -23.81 10.09 -11.16
C TYR A 331 -23.72 8.68 -10.59
N ILE A 332 -22.52 8.14 -10.48
CA ILE A 332 -22.28 6.91 -9.71
C ILE A 332 -22.07 7.29 -8.26
N GLY A 333 -23.04 6.96 -7.40
CA GLY A 333 -22.96 7.19 -5.96
C GLY A 333 -22.27 6.03 -5.24
N PHE A 334 -21.31 6.34 -4.40
CA PHE A 334 -20.71 5.43 -3.42
C PHE A 334 -21.02 5.94 -2.03
N ASP A 335 -21.18 5.04 -1.06
CA ASP A 335 -21.53 5.42 0.29
C ASP A 335 -20.46 5.03 1.30
N ALA A 336 -20.36 5.79 2.39
CA ALA A 336 -19.58 5.44 3.56
C ALA A 336 -20.27 5.97 4.82
N ARG A 337 -20.18 5.22 5.92
CA ARG A 337 -20.78 5.62 7.20
C ARG A 337 -19.90 6.55 8.01
N THR A 338 -18.58 6.47 7.81
CA THR A 338 -17.59 7.25 8.53
C THR A 338 -16.60 7.90 7.58
N GLY A 339 -15.93 8.95 8.04
CA GLY A 339 -14.86 9.60 7.27
C GLY A 339 -13.72 8.64 6.95
N SER A 340 -13.38 7.74 7.86
CA SER A 340 -12.31 6.75 7.67
C SER A 340 -12.68 5.73 6.57
N ASP A 341 -13.91 5.21 6.58
CA ASP A 341 -14.41 4.31 5.55
C ASP A 341 -14.54 5.04 4.20
N GLY A 342 -14.98 6.30 4.24
CA GLY A 342 -15.05 7.16 3.05
C GLY A 342 -13.69 7.39 2.41
N LEU A 343 -12.67 7.63 3.20
CA LEU A 343 -11.31 7.82 2.68
C LEU A 343 -10.78 6.54 2.01
N VAL A 344 -10.96 5.38 2.63
CA VAL A 344 -10.58 4.08 2.04
C VAL A 344 -11.31 3.84 0.72
N ARG A 345 -12.61 4.14 0.66
CA ARG A 345 -13.39 4.00 -0.59
C ARG A 345 -12.96 5.00 -1.66
N ALA A 346 -12.74 6.27 -1.29
CA ALA A 346 -12.26 7.29 -2.23
C ALA A 346 -10.90 6.95 -2.86
N MET A 347 -10.07 6.16 -2.18
CA MET A 347 -8.79 5.68 -2.74
C MET A 347 -8.96 4.54 -3.76
N ARG A 348 -10.12 3.87 -3.79
CA ARG A 348 -10.40 2.75 -4.72
C ARG A 348 -11.12 3.18 -5.99
N TYR A 349 -11.83 4.30 -5.96
CA TYR A 349 -12.68 4.81 -7.04
C TYR A 349 -12.22 6.19 -7.52
#